data_58f87b7ec7c36e093c040a10d876d1b5
#
_entry.id   58f87b7ec7c36e093c040a10d876d1b5
#
_cell.length_a   1.000
_cell.length_b   1.000
_cell.length_c   1.000
_cell.angle_alpha   90.00
_cell.angle_beta   90.00
_cell.angle_gamma   90.00
#
_symmetry.space_group_name_H-M   'P 1'
#
loop_
_entity.id
_entity.type
_entity.pdbx_description
1 polymer ?
#
loop_
_entity_poly.entity_id
_entity_poly.type
_entity_poly.pdbx_seq_one_letter_code
_entity_poly.pdbx_strand_id
1 'polypeptide(L)'
;MRLFKNWAKTFGENTDINPNSEMLVSNFKNFLSEQNNPESIDLSSFEFHDELDQDFWNQPDDKLDPEIREKLLVIANDFWSSLEVGDAEYDDITFTGSLAAHNYSRFSDVDLHILVDFSDVDDKTDLVREYFNAMKSVWNRLHDILIKGYEVEIYVQDVNDPHEAQGLYSVLNNEWIKKPVLDKQDF
;
A
#
# COMPACT_ATOMS: atom_id res chain seq x y z
N MET A 1 -11.66 12.80 32.65
CA MET A 1 -10.76 13.89 32.99
C MET A 1 -9.40 13.87 32.26
N ARG A 2 -8.80 12.71 32.02
CA ARG A 2 -7.51 12.58 31.29
C ARG A 2 -7.62 12.84 29.77
N LEU A 3 -8.71 12.41 29.13
CA LEU A 3 -9.01 12.63 27.71
C LEU A 3 -9.27 14.11 27.37
N PHE A 4 -10.00 14.82 28.25
CA PHE A 4 -10.28 16.24 28.07
C PHE A 4 -8.99 17.10 28.13
N LYS A 5 -8.05 16.75 29.01
CA LYS A 5 -6.76 17.43 29.11
C LYS A 5 -5.86 17.20 27.89
N ASN A 6 -5.94 16.05 27.25
CA ASN A 6 -5.20 15.76 26.03
C ASN A 6 -5.78 16.48 24.82
N TRP A 7 -7.11 16.56 24.71
CA TRP A 7 -7.79 17.30 23.65
C TRP A 7 -7.47 18.81 23.72
N ALA A 8 -7.53 19.42 24.91
CA ALA A 8 -7.22 20.84 25.10
C ALA A 8 -5.76 21.21 24.73
N LYS A 9 -4.80 20.27 24.87
CA LYS A 9 -3.41 20.48 24.44
C LYS A 9 -3.23 20.48 22.92
N THR A 10 -4.12 19.84 22.18
CA THR A 10 -4.02 19.71 20.71
C THR A 10 -4.47 20.99 20.00
N PHE A 11 -5.30 21.83 20.64
CA PHE A 11 -5.90 23.02 20.03
C PHE A 11 -5.38 24.36 20.55
N GLY A 12 -4.18 24.40 21.13
CA GLY A 12 -3.44 25.63 21.44
C GLY A 12 -3.57 26.12 22.87
N GLU A 13 -2.44 26.42 23.44
CA GLU A 13 -2.25 26.99 24.77
C GLU A 13 -2.80 28.42 24.82
N ASN A 14 -4.02 28.56 25.33
CA ASN A 14 -4.40 29.75 26.06
C ASN A 14 -5.04 29.28 27.38
N THR A 15 -4.32 29.40 28.45
CA THR A 15 -4.55 28.73 29.74
C THR A 15 -5.64 29.36 30.61
N ASP A 16 -6.45 30.26 30.07
CA ASP A 16 -7.57 30.90 30.76
C ASP A 16 -8.95 30.37 30.36
N ILE A 17 -9.03 29.10 29.96
CA ILE A 17 -10.30 28.48 29.61
C ILE A 17 -11.01 28.08 30.91
N ASN A 18 -12.04 28.84 31.27
CA ASN A 18 -12.99 28.48 32.32
C ASN A 18 -13.64 27.12 31.98
N PRO A 19 -13.38 26.05 32.79
CA PRO A 19 -13.89 24.71 32.47
C PRO A 19 -15.41 24.57 32.55
N ASN A 20 -16.12 25.62 32.95
CA ASN A 20 -17.59 25.66 33.07
C ASN A 20 -18.27 26.37 31.88
N SER A 21 -17.57 26.70 30.79
CA SER A 21 -18.26 27.29 29.66
C SER A 21 -19.07 26.22 28.90
N GLU A 22 -20.39 26.44 28.82
CA GLU A 22 -21.33 25.56 28.11
C GLU A 22 -20.90 25.27 26.67
N MET A 23 -20.23 26.22 26.03
CA MET A 23 -19.70 26.10 24.68
C MET A 23 -18.59 25.05 24.57
N LEU A 24 -17.68 24.96 25.57
CA LEU A 24 -16.59 23.96 25.57
C LEU A 24 -17.14 22.56 25.81
N VAL A 25 -18.12 22.44 26.69
CA VAL A 25 -18.79 21.17 26.94
C VAL A 25 -19.57 20.72 25.72
N SER A 26 -20.23 21.66 25.01
CA SER A 26 -20.95 21.37 23.78
C SER A 26 -20.00 20.93 22.66
N ASN A 27 -18.89 21.65 22.44
CA ASN A 27 -17.88 21.29 21.43
C ASN A 27 -17.23 19.94 21.75
N PHE A 28 -16.96 19.63 23.01
CA PHE A 28 -16.43 18.33 23.40
C PHE A 28 -17.46 17.19 23.22
N LYS A 29 -18.74 17.45 23.50
CA LYS A 29 -19.82 16.48 23.23
C LYS A 29 -19.97 16.23 21.73
N ASN A 30 -19.91 17.27 20.90
CA ASN A 30 -19.96 17.15 19.46
C ASN A 30 -18.76 16.34 18.95
N PHE A 31 -17.55 16.65 19.40
CA PHE A 31 -16.36 15.87 19.08
C PHE A 31 -16.50 14.38 19.46
N LEU A 32 -17.02 14.09 20.66
CA LEU A 32 -17.28 12.71 21.07
C LEU A 32 -18.40 12.04 20.25
N SER A 33 -19.41 12.79 19.82
CA SER A 33 -20.49 12.26 18.98
C SER A 33 -20.00 11.97 17.57
N GLU A 34 -19.15 12.81 17.01
CA GLU A 34 -18.50 12.57 15.72
C GLU A 34 -17.58 11.35 15.75
N GLN A 35 -16.82 11.17 16.85
CA GLN A 35 -15.96 10.01 17.06
C GLN A 35 -16.74 8.69 17.29
N ASN A 36 -17.98 8.77 17.76
CA ASN A 36 -18.82 7.60 18.08
C ASN A 36 -20.01 7.43 17.11
N ASN A 37 -20.06 8.21 16.03
CA ASN A 37 -21.07 8.05 15.00
C ASN A 37 -20.62 6.96 14.02
N PRO A 38 -21.20 5.76 14.02
CA PRO A 38 -20.85 4.70 13.07
C PRO A 38 -21.11 5.09 11.60
N GLU A 39 -21.99 6.07 11.35
CA GLU A 39 -22.25 6.61 10.00
C GLU A 39 -21.10 7.50 9.47
N SER A 40 -20.15 7.93 10.33
CA SER A 40 -18.98 8.71 9.92
C SER A 40 -17.77 7.84 9.54
N ILE A 41 -17.85 6.53 9.76
CA ILE A 41 -16.77 5.60 9.41
C ILE A 41 -16.95 5.21 7.95
N ASP A 42 -16.00 5.59 7.12
CA ASP A 42 -15.94 5.13 5.73
C ASP A 42 -15.40 3.69 5.71
N LEU A 43 -16.28 2.75 5.43
CA LEU A 43 -15.97 1.31 5.37
C LEU A 43 -15.69 0.84 3.94
N SER A 44 -15.63 1.76 2.96
CA SER A 44 -15.41 1.39 1.55
C SER A 44 -14.11 0.63 1.30
N SER A 45 -13.11 0.78 2.20
CA SER A 45 -11.86 0.02 2.14
C SER A 45 -12.00 -1.46 2.51
N PHE A 46 -13.18 -1.87 3.03
CA PHE A 46 -13.49 -3.26 3.36
C PHE A 46 -14.47 -3.90 2.37
N GLU A 47 -14.89 -3.15 1.34
CA GLU A 47 -15.80 -3.67 0.33
C GLU A 47 -15.06 -4.62 -0.62
N PHE A 48 -15.76 -5.68 -1.07
CA PHE A 48 -15.27 -6.58 -2.10
C PHE A 48 -16.03 -6.36 -3.40
N HIS A 49 -15.32 -6.45 -4.51
CA HIS A 49 -15.86 -6.28 -5.85
C HIS A 49 -15.97 -7.63 -6.55
N ASP A 50 -17.02 -7.82 -7.35
CA ASP A 50 -17.19 -9.05 -8.13
C ASP A 50 -16.15 -9.18 -9.25
N GLU A 51 -15.59 -8.05 -9.71
CA GLU A 51 -14.57 -7.97 -10.78
C GLU A 51 -13.32 -7.26 -10.26
N LEU A 52 -12.20 -7.52 -10.90
CA LEU A 52 -10.96 -6.77 -10.70
C LEU A 52 -11.10 -5.33 -11.23
N ASP A 53 -10.28 -4.41 -10.73
CA ASP A 53 -10.29 -3.00 -11.14
C ASP A 53 -10.04 -2.90 -12.66
N GLN A 54 -11.07 -2.42 -13.39
CA GLN A 54 -11.03 -2.35 -14.87
C GLN A 54 -10.10 -1.25 -15.40
N ASP A 55 -9.63 -0.34 -14.55
CA ASP A 55 -8.57 0.61 -14.92
C ASP A 55 -7.20 -0.07 -15.04
N PHE A 56 -7.03 -1.24 -14.39
CA PHE A 56 -5.80 -2.03 -14.39
C PHE A 56 -5.91 -3.33 -15.21
N TRP A 57 -7.08 -3.99 -15.17
CA TRP A 57 -7.25 -5.36 -15.67
C TRP A 57 -8.20 -5.41 -16.86
N ASN A 58 -7.69 -5.87 -18.01
CA ASN A 58 -8.45 -6.00 -19.24
C ASN A 58 -9.24 -7.32 -19.28
N GLN A 59 -10.56 -7.21 -19.51
CA GLN A 59 -11.44 -8.36 -19.73
C GLN A 59 -11.30 -8.92 -21.15
N PRO A 60 -11.53 -10.23 -21.40
CA PRO A 60 -12.02 -11.23 -20.43
C PRO A 60 -10.92 -12.00 -19.68
N ASP A 61 -9.65 -11.78 -19.99
CA ASP A 61 -8.55 -12.62 -19.52
C ASP A 61 -7.97 -12.14 -18.18
N ASP A 62 -8.44 -11.00 -17.66
CA ASP A 62 -7.90 -10.31 -16.48
C ASP A 62 -6.38 -10.11 -16.60
N LYS A 63 -5.94 -9.72 -17.78
CA LYS A 63 -4.55 -9.34 -18.00
C LYS A 63 -4.33 -7.88 -17.66
N LEU A 64 -3.16 -7.60 -17.14
CA LEU A 64 -2.76 -6.23 -16.85
C LEU A 64 -2.80 -5.39 -18.14
N ASP A 65 -3.33 -4.17 -18.04
CA ASP A 65 -3.37 -3.22 -19.15
C ASP A 65 -1.94 -3.01 -19.71
N PRO A 66 -1.72 -3.10 -21.03
CA PRO A 66 -0.37 -3.02 -21.61
C PRO A 66 0.36 -1.72 -21.31
N GLU A 67 -0.35 -0.58 -21.24
CA GLU A 67 0.25 0.73 -20.94
C GLU A 67 0.69 0.78 -19.47
N ILE A 68 -0.14 0.26 -18.57
CA ILE A 68 0.18 0.16 -17.15
C ILE A 68 1.37 -0.78 -16.94
N ARG A 69 1.33 -1.95 -17.58
CA ARG A 69 2.44 -2.89 -17.53
C ARG A 69 3.77 -2.27 -17.93
N GLU A 70 3.79 -1.53 -19.05
CA GLU A 70 5.00 -0.83 -19.51
C GLU A 70 5.51 0.17 -18.47
N LYS A 71 4.60 0.96 -17.87
CA LYS A 71 4.95 1.92 -16.82
C LYS A 71 5.54 1.23 -15.58
N LEU A 72 4.93 0.13 -15.13
CA LEU A 72 5.43 -0.62 -13.97
C LEU A 72 6.83 -1.20 -14.24
N LEU A 73 7.08 -1.71 -15.44
CA LEU A 73 8.42 -2.18 -15.83
C LEU A 73 9.45 -1.05 -15.84
N VAL A 74 9.09 0.13 -16.34
CA VAL A 74 9.99 1.31 -16.32
C VAL A 74 10.31 1.70 -14.88
N ILE A 75 9.30 1.83 -14.01
CA ILE A 75 9.47 2.20 -12.59
C ILE A 75 10.38 1.19 -11.88
N ALA A 76 10.12 -0.11 -12.06
CA ALA A 76 10.92 -1.17 -11.45
C ALA A 76 12.37 -1.13 -11.92
N ASN A 77 12.61 -0.96 -13.22
CA ASN A 77 13.96 -0.87 -13.78
C ASN A 77 14.70 0.40 -13.32
N ASP A 78 14.03 1.55 -13.21
CA ASP A 78 14.63 2.77 -12.70
C ASP A 78 15.04 2.61 -11.23
N PHE A 79 14.16 2.02 -10.41
CA PHE A 79 14.50 1.73 -9.02
C PHE A 79 15.66 0.75 -8.92
N TRP A 80 15.59 -0.41 -9.61
CA TRP A 80 16.64 -1.41 -9.61
C TRP A 80 18.00 -0.83 -10.04
N SER A 81 18.00 -0.02 -11.09
CA SER A 81 19.21 0.65 -11.58
C SER A 81 19.80 1.66 -10.58
N SER A 82 18.99 2.17 -9.66
CA SER A 82 19.44 3.08 -8.59
C SER A 82 20.10 2.35 -7.42
N LEU A 83 19.93 1.01 -7.34
CA LEU A 83 20.53 0.17 -6.32
C LEU A 83 21.95 -0.22 -6.75
N GLU A 84 22.92 -0.09 -5.86
CA GLU A 84 24.31 -0.48 -6.12
C GLU A 84 24.52 -1.95 -5.69
N VAL A 85 23.89 -2.89 -6.42
CA VAL A 85 23.89 -4.33 -6.09
C VAL A 85 24.83 -5.18 -6.94
N GLY A 86 25.78 -4.52 -7.64
CA GLY A 86 26.79 -5.21 -8.45
C GLY A 86 26.20 -5.92 -9.67
N ASP A 87 26.54 -7.20 -9.83
CA ASP A 87 26.09 -8.03 -10.96
C ASP A 87 24.83 -8.86 -10.61
N ALA A 88 24.18 -8.59 -9.49
CA ALA A 88 22.95 -9.28 -9.12
C ALA A 88 21.81 -8.96 -10.10
N GLU A 89 21.04 -9.97 -10.46
CA GLU A 89 19.86 -9.83 -11.32
C GLU A 89 18.60 -10.13 -10.50
N TYR A 90 17.46 -9.60 -10.92
CA TYR A 90 16.17 -9.94 -10.32
C TYR A 90 15.50 -11.09 -11.09
N ASP A 91 14.75 -11.92 -10.37
CA ASP A 91 14.07 -13.09 -10.92
C ASP A 91 12.73 -12.72 -11.58
N ASP A 92 11.97 -11.81 -10.95
CA ASP A 92 10.68 -11.35 -11.47
C ASP A 92 10.36 -9.94 -10.96
N ILE A 93 9.39 -9.31 -11.61
CA ILE A 93 8.71 -8.11 -11.15
C ILE A 93 7.24 -8.47 -10.98
N THR A 94 6.71 -8.35 -9.76
CA THR A 94 5.33 -8.77 -9.48
C THR A 94 4.47 -7.62 -8.99
N PHE A 95 3.19 -7.67 -9.36
CA PHE A 95 2.15 -6.78 -8.88
C PHE A 95 1.23 -7.56 -7.96
N THR A 96 0.99 -7.04 -6.76
CA THR A 96 0.21 -7.67 -5.70
C THR A 96 -0.69 -6.64 -5.00
N GLY A 97 -1.11 -6.92 -3.77
CA GLY A 97 -1.94 -6.03 -2.98
C GLY A 97 -3.42 -6.04 -3.37
N SER A 98 -4.15 -5.05 -2.88
CA SER A 98 -5.60 -4.97 -3.05
C SER A 98 -6.02 -4.73 -4.50
N LEU A 99 -5.24 -3.97 -5.29
CA LEU A 99 -5.50 -3.74 -6.72
C LEU A 99 -5.27 -4.99 -7.58
N ALA A 100 -4.50 -5.98 -7.09
CA ALA A 100 -4.37 -7.30 -7.69
C ALA A 100 -5.35 -8.32 -7.09
N ALA A 101 -6.39 -7.86 -6.39
CA ALA A 101 -7.40 -8.66 -5.70
C ALA A 101 -8.79 -8.01 -5.83
N HIS A 102 -9.78 -8.59 -5.14
CA HIS A 102 -11.17 -8.12 -5.21
C HIS A 102 -11.53 -7.10 -4.12
N ASN A 103 -10.58 -6.72 -3.25
CA ASN A 103 -10.78 -5.81 -2.11
C ASN A 103 -10.14 -4.42 -2.34
N TYR A 104 -10.00 -4.01 -3.59
CA TYR A 104 -9.49 -2.68 -3.91
C TYR A 104 -10.48 -1.57 -3.51
N SER A 105 -9.96 -0.40 -3.26
CA SER A 105 -10.72 0.80 -2.93
C SER A 105 -9.98 2.05 -3.39
N ARG A 106 -10.58 3.22 -3.27
CA ARG A 106 -9.91 4.50 -3.54
C ARG A 106 -8.67 4.79 -2.67
N PHE A 107 -8.46 4.00 -1.64
CA PHE A 107 -7.31 4.11 -0.72
C PHE A 107 -6.25 3.06 -0.98
N SER A 108 -6.45 2.25 -2.01
CA SER A 108 -5.46 1.26 -2.43
C SER A 108 -4.23 1.93 -3.01
N ASP A 109 -3.15 1.21 -3.00
CA ASP A 109 -1.87 1.51 -3.63
C ASP A 109 -1.50 0.42 -4.64
N VAL A 110 -0.53 0.73 -5.49
CA VAL A 110 0.05 -0.22 -6.44
C VAL A 110 1.28 -0.84 -5.79
N ASP A 111 1.12 -2.05 -5.26
CA ASP A 111 2.22 -2.81 -4.64
C ASP A 111 3.07 -3.49 -5.71
N LEU A 112 4.23 -2.92 -6.01
CA LEU A 112 5.17 -3.43 -7.01
C LEU A 112 6.39 -4.05 -6.34
N HIS A 113 6.62 -5.34 -6.53
CA HIS A 113 7.71 -6.07 -5.92
C HIS A 113 8.74 -6.52 -6.95
N ILE A 114 10.02 -6.28 -6.70
CA ILE A 114 11.14 -6.86 -7.42
C ILE A 114 11.61 -8.08 -6.62
N LEU A 115 11.53 -9.25 -7.22
CA LEU A 115 11.91 -10.51 -6.58
C LEU A 115 13.37 -10.83 -6.89
N VAL A 116 14.15 -11.08 -5.85
CA VAL A 116 15.60 -11.36 -5.93
C VAL A 116 15.95 -12.46 -4.94
N ASP A 117 16.83 -13.37 -5.30
CA ASP A 117 17.49 -14.20 -4.29
C ASP A 117 18.52 -13.34 -3.54
N PHE A 118 18.26 -13.06 -2.28
CA PHE A 118 19.16 -12.21 -1.48
C PHE A 118 20.56 -12.81 -1.31
N SER A 119 20.69 -14.13 -1.45
CA SER A 119 22.00 -14.80 -1.41
C SER A 119 22.87 -14.52 -2.64
N ASP A 120 22.27 -14.08 -3.77
CA ASP A 120 22.99 -13.66 -4.95
C ASP A 120 23.56 -12.24 -4.81
N VAL A 121 23.05 -11.46 -3.86
CA VAL A 121 23.57 -10.13 -3.52
C VAL A 121 24.71 -10.23 -2.50
N ASP A 122 24.49 -10.91 -1.37
CA ASP A 122 25.50 -11.16 -0.33
C ASP A 122 25.06 -12.32 0.58
N ASP A 123 26.02 -13.12 1.06
CA ASP A 123 25.77 -14.21 2.01
C ASP A 123 25.06 -13.77 3.31
N LYS A 124 25.15 -12.47 3.65
CA LYS A 124 24.49 -11.87 4.80
C LYS A 124 23.10 -11.35 4.43
N THR A 125 22.17 -12.23 4.14
CA THR A 125 20.82 -11.90 3.66
C THR A 125 20.04 -10.95 4.57
N ASP A 126 20.27 -10.97 5.90
CA ASP A 126 19.67 -10.00 6.82
C ASP A 126 20.16 -8.56 6.54
N LEU A 127 21.45 -8.39 6.22
CA LEU A 127 22.01 -7.07 5.87
C LEU A 127 21.48 -6.61 4.50
N VAL A 128 21.34 -7.52 3.54
CA VAL A 128 20.73 -7.25 2.23
C VAL A 128 19.29 -6.76 2.41
N ARG A 129 18.51 -7.41 3.28
CA ARG A 129 17.14 -7.02 3.62
C ARG A 129 17.07 -5.59 4.19
N GLU A 130 17.91 -5.29 5.16
CA GLU A 130 17.98 -3.95 5.76
C GLU A 130 18.38 -2.87 4.73
N TYR A 131 19.32 -3.18 3.86
CA TYR A 131 19.71 -2.30 2.77
C TYR A 131 18.54 -1.99 1.83
N PHE A 132 17.84 -3.02 1.33
CA PHE A 132 16.70 -2.81 0.44
C PHE A 132 15.55 -2.07 1.11
N ASN A 133 15.27 -2.34 2.38
CA ASN A 133 14.27 -1.61 3.15
C ASN A 133 14.62 -0.12 3.30
N ALA A 134 15.90 0.21 3.51
CA ALA A 134 16.35 1.58 3.57
C ALA A 134 16.22 2.28 2.21
N MET A 135 16.65 1.63 1.14
CA MET A 135 16.56 2.17 -0.24
C MET A 135 15.12 2.36 -0.69
N LYS A 136 14.22 1.39 -0.43
CA LYS A 136 12.78 1.52 -0.61
C LYS A 136 12.23 2.78 0.05
N SER A 137 12.56 2.98 1.34
CA SER A 137 12.06 4.12 2.11
C SER A 137 12.54 5.46 1.56
N VAL A 138 13.76 5.50 1.01
CA VAL A 138 14.30 6.69 0.35
C VAL A 138 13.60 6.93 -0.98
N TRP A 139 13.48 5.89 -1.81
CA TRP A 139 12.88 5.98 -3.13
C TRP A 139 11.42 6.42 -3.08
N ASN A 140 10.58 5.70 -2.33
CA ASN A 140 9.15 6.00 -2.22
C ASN A 140 8.89 7.41 -1.67
N ARG A 141 9.77 7.94 -0.80
CA ARG A 141 9.66 9.32 -0.31
C ARG A 141 10.06 10.38 -1.33
N LEU A 142 10.96 10.05 -2.27
CA LEU A 142 11.46 11.00 -3.27
C LEU A 142 10.63 11.01 -4.56
N HIS A 143 9.82 9.97 -4.78
CA HIS A 143 9.08 9.77 -6.02
C HIS A 143 7.59 9.54 -5.73
N ASP A 144 6.80 10.61 -5.82
CA ASP A 144 5.34 10.53 -5.76
C ASP A 144 4.79 10.06 -7.12
N ILE A 145 4.86 8.76 -7.39
CA ILE A 145 4.42 8.20 -8.66
C ILE A 145 2.97 7.76 -8.56
N LEU A 146 2.13 8.27 -9.47
CA LEU A 146 0.72 7.91 -9.55
C LEU A 146 0.41 7.19 -10.87
N ILE A 147 -0.28 6.05 -10.78
CA ILE A 147 -0.89 5.35 -11.91
C ILE A 147 -2.40 5.28 -11.70
N LYS A 148 -3.18 5.88 -12.60
CA LYS A 148 -4.65 5.98 -12.48
C LYS A 148 -5.13 6.62 -11.17
N GLY A 149 -4.29 7.41 -10.51
CA GLY A 149 -4.58 8.07 -9.24
C GLY A 149 -4.17 7.28 -7.99
N TYR A 150 -3.66 6.07 -8.16
CA TYR A 150 -3.12 5.24 -7.09
C TYR A 150 -1.61 5.45 -6.96
N GLU A 151 -1.13 5.56 -5.73
CA GLU A 151 0.30 5.69 -5.42
C GLU A 151 1.02 4.37 -5.70
N VAL A 152 2.23 4.45 -6.28
CA VAL A 152 3.05 3.26 -6.51
C VAL A 152 4.04 3.10 -5.37
N GLU A 153 3.90 2.02 -4.62
CA GLU A 153 4.89 1.59 -3.64
C GLU A 153 5.74 0.44 -4.20
N ILE A 154 7.07 0.65 -4.22
CA ILE A 154 8.00 -0.35 -4.72
C ILE A 154 8.80 -1.00 -3.60
N TYR A 155 9.03 -2.31 -3.73
CA TYR A 155 9.73 -3.15 -2.76
C TYR A 155 10.75 -4.05 -3.45
N VAL A 156 11.83 -4.45 -2.75
CA VAL A 156 12.63 -5.62 -3.10
C VAL A 156 12.34 -6.72 -2.09
N GLN A 157 11.99 -7.89 -2.56
CA GLN A 157 11.60 -9.03 -1.73
C GLN A 157 12.45 -10.25 -2.07
N ASP A 158 12.84 -11.00 -1.03
CA ASP A 158 13.53 -12.28 -1.20
C ASP A 158 12.59 -13.32 -1.84
N VAL A 159 13.03 -13.97 -2.90
CA VAL A 159 12.27 -15.07 -3.53
C VAL A 159 12.00 -16.23 -2.57
N ASN A 160 12.83 -16.35 -1.53
CA ASN A 160 12.70 -17.39 -0.51
C ASN A 160 11.70 -17.04 0.60
N ASP A 161 11.18 -15.77 0.63
CA ASP A 161 10.14 -15.37 1.57
C ASP A 161 8.77 -15.93 1.14
N PRO A 162 7.90 -16.29 2.08
CA PRO A 162 6.56 -16.75 1.77
C PRO A 162 5.73 -15.61 1.15
N HIS A 163 5.00 -15.91 0.07
CA HIS A 163 4.08 -14.99 -0.58
C HIS A 163 2.64 -15.29 -0.12
N GLU A 164 2.12 -14.50 0.79
CA GLU A 164 0.74 -14.65 1.33
C GLU A 164 -0.29 -13.74 0.63
N ALA A 165 -0.02 -13.31 -0.61
CA ALA A 165 -0.91 -12.46 -1.36
C ALA A 165 -2.19 -13.19 -1.82
N GLN A 166 -3.33 -12.47 -1.88
CA GLN A 166 -4.57 -12.98 -2.49
C GLN A 166 -4.42 -13.10 -4.01
N GLY A 167 -3.86 -12.07 -4.66
CA GLY A 167 -3.49 -12.05 -6.06
C GLY A 167 -2.02 -11.75 -6.25
N LEU A 168 -1.36 -12.45 -7.17
CA LEU A 168 0.05 -12.25 -7.51
C LEU A 168 0.21 -12.36 -9.03
N TYR A 169 0.63 -11.28 -9.66
CA TYR A 169 0.79 -11.19 -11.11
C TYR A 169 2.25 -10.91 -11.47
N SER A 170 2.84 -11.74 -12.35
CA SER A 170 4.13 -11.44 -12.95
C SER A 170 3.98 -10.34 -14.00
N VAL A 171 4.50 -9.17 -13.69
CA VAL A 171 4.57 -8.04 -14.64
C VAL A 171 5.59 -8.34 -15.73
N LEU A 172 6.68 -9.01 -15.36
CA LEU A 172 7.75 -9.40 -16.29
C LEU A 172 7.26 -10.38 -17.34
N ASN A 173 6.59 -11.47 -16.91
CA ASN A 173 6.11 -12.54 -17.77
C ASN A 173 4.69 -12.30 -18.33
N ASN A 174 3.99 -11.26 -17.84
CA ASN A 174 2.63 -10.89 -18.24
C ASN A 174 1.61 -12.00 -17.97
N GLU A 175 1.65 -12.60 -16.77
CA GLU A 175 0.77 -13.71 -16.40
C GLU A 175 0.50 -13.76 -14.88
N TRP A 176 -0.63 -14.38 -14.51
CA TRP A 176 -0.94 -14.65 -13.13
C TRP A 176 -0.10 -15.80 -12.59
N ILE A 177 0.68 -15.54 -11.53
CA ILE A 177 1.29 -16.58 -10.70
C ILE A 177 0.23 -17.18 -9.78
N LYS A 178 -0.60 -16.31 -9.19
CA LYS A 178 -1.76 -16.68 -8.38
C LYS A 178 -2.91 -15.73 -8.69
N LYS A 179 -3.92 -16.22 -9.41
CA LYS A 179 -5.11 -15.42 -9.70
C LYS A 179 -5.97 -15.31 -8.43
N PRO A 180 -6.48 -14.11 -8.07
CA PRO A 180 -7.31 -13.95 -6.90
C PRO A 180 -8.64 -14.69 -7.07
N VAL A 181 -9.13 -15.26 -5.99
CA VAL A 181 -10.43 -15.95 -5.95
C VAL A 181 -11.36 -15.15 -5.05
N LEU A 182 -12.53 -14.81 -5.56
CA LEU A 182 -13.57 -14.21 -4.76
C LEU A 182 -14.21 -15.30 -3.88
N ASP A 183 -13.80 -15.39 -2.62
CA ASP A 183 -14.46 -16.26 -1.65
C ASP A 183 -15.63 -15.51 -1.01
N LYS A 184 -16.86 -15.90 -1.40
CA LYS A 184 -18.11 -15.31 -0.85
C LYS A 184 -18.43 -15.75 0.58
N GLN A 185 -17.54 -16.50 1.24
CA GLN A 185 -17.72 -16.98 2.62
C GLN A 185 -17.03 -16.07 3.66
N ASP A 186 -16.28 -15.08 3.23
CA ASP A 186 -15.59 -14.14 4.12
C ASP A 186 -16.46 -12.93 4.52
N PHE A 187 -17.80 -13.05 4.40
CA PHE A 187 -18.79 -12.03 4.78
C PHE A 187 -19.60 -12.42 6.01
#